data_859e61fec08f2ef30d222bd429152bbd
#
_entry.id   859e61fec08f2ef30d222bd429152bbd
#
_cell.length_a   1.000
_cell.length_b   1.000
_cell.length_c   1.000
_cell.angle_alpha   90.00
_cell.angle_beta   90.00
_cell.angle_gamma   90.00
#
_symmetry.space_group_name_H-M   'P 1'
#
loop_
_entity.id
_entity.type
_entity.pdbx_description
1 polymer ?
#
loop_
_entity_poly.entity_id
_entity_poly.type
_entity_poly.pdbx_seq_one_letter_code
_entity_poly.pdbx_strand_id
1 'polypeptide(L)'
;MKTANSKITKGKYGFFLTVPRGEVRILQLTDIQIIDSDQMRTPDRLVEAERLKWTADKVWHNAYRYVKEAVDKAKPHLIVITGDNVYGEFDDSGDRFREFCEYFEGLGIPWAPVFGNHDNQTKCDVISQCEYMEGLKNCLFMHGNVTGNGNYAVTLVRPSSEPGENNGEGTHFSPLRTLLMLDSHGCLHHPGIRTDQIGLCREALKEVEEKTGTVPPLFACYHIPSYEFCLAAEDAGYQKADDFWAKYDIGVTVPAKNGDFGKRDDPQGKVGDNSAFMEFFKANGGDGIFVGHYHKNSTSILSGGVRYTFGLKTGLYDYHNDDMIGSTLITLKDPADATGAPEFTVKHLYTAFSPDDPA
;
A
#
# COMPACT_ATOMS: atom_id res chain seq x y z
N MET A 1 -25.10 11.55 1.66
CA MET A 1 -24.89 11.42 0.20
C MET A 1 -24.69 9.93 -0.08
N LYS A 2 -25.52 9.31 -0.93
CA LYS A 2 -25.28 7.93 -1.36
C LYS A 2 -24.00 7.95 -2.20
N THR A 3 -22.93 7.33 -1.73
CA THR A 3 -21.74 7.03 -2.53
C THR A 3 -22.22 6.30 -3.79
N ALA A 4 -21.85 6.77 -4.96
CA ALA A 4 -22.10 6.03 -6.19
C ALA A 4 -21.54 4.63 -6.00
N ASN A 5 -22.35 3.60 -6.21
CA ASN A 5 -21.96 2.21 -6.03
C ASN A 5 -20.72 1.94 -6.90
N SER A 6 -19.55 1.83 -6.29
CA SER A 6 -18.34 1.38 -6.96
C SER A 6 -18.61 -0.03 -7.47
N LYS A 7 -18.52 -0.25 -8.77
CA LYS A 7 -18.67 -1.57 -9.36
C LYS A 7 -17.29 -2.21 -9.48
N ILE A 8 -17.14 -3.38 -8.89
CA ILE A 8 -15.95 -4.22 -9.00
C ILE A 8 -16.21 -5.27 -10.09
N THR A 9 -15.28 -5.40 -11.02
CA THR A 9 -15.30 -6.45 -12.04
C THR A 9 -13.97 -7.22 -11.94
N LYS A 10 -14.03 -8.52 -11.64
CA LYS A 10 -12.85 -9.38 -11.58
C LYS A 10 -12.38 -9.72 -13.00
N GLY A 11 -11.10 -9.52 -13.26
CA GLY A 11 -10.39 -9.96 -14.46
C GLY A 11 -9.61 -11.25 -14.21
N LYS A 12 -8.74 -11.60 -15.13
CA LYS A 12 -7.86 -12.77 -15.01
C LYS A 12 -6.64 -12.48 -14.13
N TYR A 13 -6.12 -11.26 -14.20
CA TYR A 13 -4.90 -10.84 -13.50
C TYR A 13 -5.13 -9.71 -12.50
N GLY A 14 -6.39 -9.36 -12.23
CA GLY A 14 -6.71 -8.27 -11.33
C GLY A 14 -8.17 -7.85 -11.36
N PHE A 15 -8.41 -6.59 -11.01
CA PHE A 15 -9.74 -6.03 -10.86
C PHE A 15 -9.88 -4.71 -11.62
N PHE A 16 -11.08 -4.46 -12.11
CA PHE A 16 -11.51 -3.18 -12.67
C PHE A 16 -12.49 -2.55 -11.68
N LEU A 17 -12.07 -1.44 -11.10
CA LEU A 17 -12.88 -0.70 -10.12
C LEU A 17 -13.45 0.56 -10.78
N THR A 18 -14.77 0.61 -10.91
CA THR A 18 -15.44 1.81 -11.40
C THR A 18 -15.39 2.93 -10.36
N VAL A 19 -14.85 4.08 -10.74
CA VAL A 19 -14.69 5.24 -9.87
C VAL A 19 -15.49 6.44 -10.42
N PRO A 20 -15.90 7.42 -9.56
CA PRO A 20 -16.64 8.59 -10.01
C PRO A 20 -15.78 9.50 -10.90
N ARG A 21 -16.43 10.34 -11.72
CA ARG A 21 -15.78 11.43 -12.44
C ARG A 21 -15.23 12.48 -11.47
N GLY A 22 -14.23 13.25 -11.90
CA GLY A 22 -13.57 14.25 -11.09
C GLY A 22 -12.49 13.65 -10.20
N GLU A 23 -12.44 14.06 -8.96
CA GLU A 23 -11.40 13.66 -8.01
C GLU A 23 -11.61 12.23 -7.52
N VAL A 24 -10.56 11.39 -7.62
CA VAL A 24 -10.52 10.04 -7.04
C VAL A 24 -9.50 10.01 -5.90
N ARG A 25 -9.93 9.55 -4.75
CA ARG A 25 -9.12 9.48 -3.53
C ARG A 25 -8.78 8.02 -3.21
N ILE A 26 -7.48 7.75 -3.12
CA ILE A 26 -6.92 6.47 -2.67
C ILE A 26 -6.27 6.72 -1.31
N LEU A 27 -6.66 5.95 -0.31
CA LEU A 27 -6.06 6.00 1.03
C LEU A 27 -5.06 4.85 1.16
N GLN A 28 -3.79 5.19 1.31
CA GLN A 28 -2.76 4.22 1.68
C GLN A 28 -2.68 4.11 3.20
N LEU A 29 -2.79 2.89 3.70
CA LEU A 29 -2.48 2.46 5.06
C LEU A 29 -1.30 1.49 4.99
N THR A 30 -0.51 1.42 6.05
CA THR A 30 0.62 0.49 6.12
C THR A 30 1.01 0.20 7.55
N ASP A 31 1.64 -0.94 7.78
CA ASP A 31 2.20 -1.28 9.09
C ASP A 31 1.16 -1.12 10.21
N ILE A 32 -0.05 -1.65 9.97
CA ILE A 32 -1.15 -1.64 10.94
C ILE A 32 -0.81 -2.57 12.10
N GLN A 33 -0.23 -3.72 11.77
CA GLN A 33 0.37 -4.67 12.71
C GLN A 33 -0.55 -5.05 13.87
N ILE A 34 -1.76 -5.53 13.56
CA ILE A 34 -2.67 -6.07 14.57
C ILE A 34 -2.02 -7.28 15.24
N ILE A 35 -2.19 -7.39 16.55
CA ILE A 35 -1.67 -8.52 17.34
C ILE A 35 -2.80 -9.18 18.14
N ASP A 36 -2.59 -10.45 18.49
CA ASP A 36 -3.37 -11.16 19.50
C ASP A 36 -2.72 -10.99 20.88
N SER A 37 -3.24 -10.05 21.68
CA SER A 37 -2.75 -9.80 23.04
C SER A 37 -2.96 -10.99 23.99
N ASP A 38 -3.89 -11.88 23.66
CA ASP A 38 -4.21 -13.08 24.45
C ASP A 38 -3.36 -14.28 24.08
N GLN A 39 -2.51 -14.15 23.03
CA GLN A 39 -1.64 -15.23 22.63
C GLN A 39 -0.64 -15.60 23.74
N MET A 40 -0.63 -16.88 24.13
CA MET A 40 0.24 -17.37 25.21
C MET A 40 1.72 -17.36 24.85
N ARG A 41 2.05 -17.59 23.55
CA ARG A 41 3.42 -17.56 23.07
C ARG A 41 3.88 -16.12 22.86
N THR A 42 4.89 -15.72 23.58
CA THR A 42 5.57 -14.44 23.36
C THR A 42 6.92 -14.70 22.69
N PRO A 43 7.28 -14.01 21.62
CA PRO A 43 8.60 -14.13 21.00
C PRO A 43 9.72 -13.87 22.02
N ASP A 44 10.71 -14.77 22.06
CA ASP A 44 11.82 -14.71 23.05
C ASP A 44 12.70 -13.46 22.87
N ARG A 45 12.65 -12.82 21.70
CA ARG A 45 13.39 -11.60 21.41
C ARG A 45 12.89 -10.35 22.13
N LEU A 46 11.66 -10.37 22.66
CA LEU A 46 11.09 -9.21 23.34
C LEU A 46 11.67 -9.07 24.75
N VAL A 47 12.10 -7.85 25.07
CA VAL A 47 12.42 -7.47 26.45
C VAL A 47 11.15 -7.24 27.26
N GLU A 48 11.26 -7.26 28.59
CA GLU A 48 10.11 -7.17 29.51
C GLU A 48 9.23 -5.92 29.25
N ALA A 49 9.85 -4.78 29.03
CA ALA A 49 9.12 -3.54 28.74
C ALA A 49 8.31 -3.60 27.43
N GLU A 50 8.84 -4.29 26.42
CA GLU A 50 8.14 -4.55 25.18
C GLU A 50 6.99 -5.53 25.38
N ARG A 51 7.21 -6.60 26.14
CA ARG A 51 6.17 -7.58 26.50
C ARG A 51 4.95 -6.89 27.13
N LEU A 52 5.19 -6.00 28.10
CA LEU A 52 4.11 -5.26 28.76
C LEU A 52 3.33 -4.35 27.80
N LYS A 53 4.01 -3.71 26.85
CA LYS A 53 3.35 -2.89 25.83
C LYS A 53 2.54 -3.75 24.85
N TRP A 54 3.07 -4.90 24.46
CA TRP A 54 2.48 -5.75 23.42
C TRP A 54 1.35 -6.65 23.93
N THR A 55 1.25 -6.85 25.23
CA THR A 55 0.16 -7.60 25.87
C THR A 55 -0.93 -6.69 26.47
N ALA A 56 -0.84 -5.38 26.27
CA ALA A 56 -1.88 -4.47 26.76
C ALA A 56 -3.14 -4.57 25.89
N ASP A 57 -4.27 -4.92 26.50
CA ASP A 57 -5.58 -5.18 25.88
C ASP A 57 -6.12 -4.07 24.96
N LYS A 58 -5.49 -2.92 24.90
CA LYS A 58 -6.08 -1.75 24.25
C LYS A 58 -5.45 -1.37 22.91
N VAL A 59 -4.29 -1.90 22.57
CA VAL A 59 -3.48 -1.33 21.46
C VAL A 59 -4.07 -1.67 20.10
N TRP A 60 -4.57 -2.87 19.88
CA TRP A 60 -5.19 -3.24 18.61
C TRP A 60 -6.50 -2.48 18.33
N HIS A 61 -7.29 -2.14 19.37
CA HIS A 61 -8.45 -1.27 19.22
C HIS A 61 -8.08 0.12 18.74
N ASN A 62 -6.95 0.66 19.16
CA ASN A 62 -6.46 1.94 18.70
C ASN A 62 -6.11 1.93 17.22
N ALA A 63 -5.55 0.84 16.68
CA ALA A 63 -5.28 0.72 15.25
C ALA A 63 -6.57 0.88 14.42
N TYR A 64 -7.66 0.22 14.81
CA TYR A 64 -8.96 0.38 14.13
C TYR A 64 -9.53 1.79 14.28
N ARG A 65 -9.33 2.43 15.41
CA ARG A 65 -9.71 3.84 15.59
C ARG A 65 -8.95 4.75 14.63
N TYR A 66 -7.66 4.54 14.47
CA TYR A 66 -6.84 5.32 13.54
C TYR A 66 -7.22 5.07 12.08
N VAL A 67 -7.48 3.83 11.70
CA VAL A 67 -8.02 3.50 10.38
C VAL A 67 -9.35 4.23 10.16
N LYS A 68 -10.25 4.17 11.13
CA LYS A 68 -11.55 4.87 11.02
C LYS A 68 -11.37 6.38 10.88
N GLU A 69 -10.51 7.00 11.67
CA GLU A 69 -10.21 8.42 11.58
C GLU A 69 -9.64 8.80 10.20
N ALA A 70 -8.70 7.99 9.67
CA ALA A 70 -8.14 8.18 8.36
C ALA A 70 -9.21 8.09 7.25
N VAL A 71 -10.08 7.09 7.34
CA VAL A 71 -11.20 6.89 6.39
C VAL A 71 -12.18 8.05 6.45
N ASP A 72 -12.56 8.50 7.65
CA ASP A 72 -13.50 9.61 7.85
C ASP A 72 -12.92 10.94 7.30
N LYS A 73 -11.62 11.16 7.46
CA LYS A 73 -10.92 12.34 6.91
C LYS A 73 -10.75 12.27 5.39
N ALA A 74 -10.30 11.14 4.87
CA ALA A 74 -9.98 10.95 3.46
C ALA A 74 -11.23 10.73 2.59
N LYS A 75 -12.25 10.05 3.12
CA LYS A 75 -13.43 9.58 2.37
C LYS A 75 -13.02 8.90 1.06
N PRO A 76 -12.21 7.83 1.13
CA PRO A 76 -11.57 7.24 -0.03
C PRO A 76 -12.55 6.48 -0.91
N HIS A 77 -12.20 6.33 -2.18
CA HIS A 77 -12.87 5.45 -3.14
C HIS A 77 -12.21 4.07 -3.20
N LEU A 78 -10.95 3.99 -2.77
CA LEU A 78 -10.16 2.77 -2.64
C LEU A 78 -9.24 2.91 -1.43
N ILE A 79 -9.12 1.86 -0.64
CA ILE A 79 -8.08 1.73 0.39
C ILE A 79 -7.01 0.79 -0.16
N VAL A 80 -5.75 1.18 -0.08
CA VAL A 80 -4.59 0.35 -0.38
C VAL A 80 -3.84 0.09 0.92
N ILE A 81 -3.49 -1.16 1.19
CA ILE A 81 -2.73 -1.51 2.40
C ILE A 81 -1.40 -2.11 1.96
N THR A 82 -0.32 -1.40 2.24
CA THR A 82 1.02 -1.75 1.77
C THR A 82 1.80 -2.62 2.75
N GLY A 83 1.14 -3.66 3.28
CA GLY A 83 1.74 -4.75 4.04
C GLY A 83 1.84 -4.51 5.54
N ASP A 84 2.30 -5.55 6.23
CA ASP A 84 2.32 -5.68 7.68
C ASP A 84 0.93 -5.39 8.28
N ASN A 85 -0.05 -6.13 7.76
CA ASN A 85 -1.45 -6.06 8.15
C ASN A 85 -1.62 -6.52 9.60
N VAL A 86 -1.03 -7.67 9.91
CA VAL A 86 -0.91 -8.24 11.25
C VAL A 86 0.56 -8.47 11.61
N TYR A 87 0.85 -8.58 12.88
CA TYR A 87 2.16 -9.03 13.34
C TYR A 87 2.09 -10.54 13.56
N GLY A 88 2.42 -11.32 12.52
CA GLY A 88 2.14 -12.76 12.47
C GLY A 88 2.73 -13.58 13.61
N GLU A 89 3.87 -13.17 14.22
CA GLU A 89 4.39 -13.81 15.42
C GLU A 89 3.43 -13.78 16.60
N PHE A 90 2.46 -12.85 16.58
CA PHE A 90 1.41 -12.68 17.58
C PHE A 90 0.01 -12.97 17.03
N ASP A 91 -0.10 -13.82 16.04
CA ASP A 91 -1.38 -14.30 15.50
C ASP A 91 -1.28 -15.75 15.04
N ASP A 92 -0.87 -16.64 15.95
CA ASP A 92 -0.67 -18.05 15.65
C ASP A 92 -1.96 -18.76 15.19
N SER A 93 -3.13 -18.28 15.62
CA SER A 93 -4.45 -18.79 15.23
C SER A 93 -4.92 -18.28 13.87
N GLY A 94 -4.44 -17.13 13.43
CA GLY A 94 -4.96 -16.38 12.29
C GLY A 94 -6.29 -15.66 12.58
N ASP A 95 -6.73 -15.59 13.84
CA ASP A 95 -8.00 -14.97 14.20
C ASP A 95 -7.93 -13.45 14.08
N ARG A 96 -6.78 -12.85 14.40
CA ARG A 96 -6.59 -11.40 14.24
C ARG A 96 -6.56 -11.01 12.76
N PHE A 97 -5.97 -11.84 11.90
CA PHE A 97 -6.03 -11.64 10.47
C PHE A 97 -7.47 -11.68 9.93
N ARG A 98 -8.30 -12.64 10.39
CA ARG A 98 -9.71 -12.70 9.99
C ARG A 98 -10.47 -11.47 10.46
N GLU A 99 -10.29 -11.07 11.71
CA GLU A 99 -10.91 -9.87 12.27
C GLU A 99 -10.50 -8.60 11.50
N PHE A 100 -9.22 -8.49 11.15
CA PHE A 100 -8.71 -7.43 10.29
C PHE A 100 -9.47 -7.40 8.94
N CYS A 101 -9.59 -8.53 8.29
CA CYS A 101 -10.33 -8.64 7.03
C CYS A 101 -11.81 -8.26 7.19
N GLU A 102 -12.47 -8.74 8.25
CA GLU A 102 -13.87 -8.44 8.55
C GLU A 102 -14.08 -6.95 8.82
N TYR A 103 -13.14 -6.31 9.52
CA TYR A 103 -13.19 -4.88 9.78
C TYR A 103 -13.15 -4.08 8.48
N PHE A 104 -12.19 -4.35 7.58
CA PHE A 104 -12.08 -3.66 6.30
C PHE A 104 -13.29 -3.95 5.38
N GLU A 105 -13.76 -5.18 5.37
CA GLU A 105 -14.96 -5.57 4.63
C GLU A 105 -16.20 -4.81 5.14
N GLY A 106 -16.30 -4.63 6.46
CA GLY A 106 -17.37 -3.88 7.14
C GLY A 106 -17.39 -2.38 6.81
N LEU A 107 -16.29 -1.80 6.36
CA LEU A 107 -16.25 -0.40 5.90
C LEU A 107 -17.06 -0.19 4.61
N GLY A 108 -17.31 -1.25 3.83
CA GLY A 108 -18.04 -1.17 2.57
C GLY A 108 -17.31 -0.39 1.47
N ILE A 109 -16.02 -0.15 1.63
CA ILE A 109 -15.15 0.53 0.69
C ILE A 109 -14.26 -0.55 0.04
N PRO A 110 -14.06 -0.55 -1.29
CA PRO A 110 -13.07 -1.44 -1.91
C PRO A 110 -11.70 -1.26 -1.28
N TRP A 111 -11.04 -2.38 -0.99
CA TRP A 111 -9.71 -2.37 -0.37
C TRP A 111 -8.79 -3.41 -1.01
N ALA A 112 -7.52 -3.05 -1.18
CA ALA A 112 -6.51 -3.81 -1.91
C ALA A 112 -5.26 -3.96 -1.04
N PRO A 113 -5.05 -5.10 -0.36
CA PRO A 113 -3.88 -5.34 0.48
C PRO A 113 -2.74 -6.01 -0.30
N VAL A 114 -1.51 -5.78 0.14
CA VAL A 114 -0.37 -6.67 -0.09
C VAL A 114 0.12 -7.23 1.24
N PHE A 115 0.89 -8.31 1.21
CA PHE A 115 1.57 -8.81 2.40
C PHE A 115 2.88 -8.05 2.66
N GLY A 116 3.19 -7.88 3.95
CA GLY A 116 4.51 -7.47 4.42
C GLY A 116 5.31 -8.65 4.97
N ASN A 117 6.46 -8.35 5.56
CA ASN A 117 7.33 -9.40 6.09
C ASN A 117 6.77 -10.01 7.39
N HIS A 118 6.02 -9.26 8.19
CA HIS A 118 5.44 -9.78 9.41
C HIS A 118 4.19 -10.64 9.19
N ASP A 119 3.44 -10.42 8.14
CA ASP A 119 2.26 -11.23 7.81
C ASP A 119 2.59 -12.72 7.64
N ASN A 120 3.78 -13.03 7.14
CA ASN A 120 4.26 -14.40 6.90
C ASN A 120 4.87 -15.10 8.14
N GLN A 121 4.91 -14.45 9.29
CA GLN A 121 5.51 -15.01 10.53
C GLN A 121 4.51 -15.80 11.38
N THR A 122 3.27 -15.85 10.97
CA THR A 122 2.20 -16.60 11.65
C THR A 122 2.41 -18.11 11.51
N LYS A 123 1.88 -18.88 12.45
CA LYS A 123 1.73 -20.34 12.31
C LYS A 123 0.48 -20.74 11.51
N CYS A 124 -0.42 -19.79 11.27
CA CYS A 124 -1.53 -20.00 10.35
C CYS A 124 -1.00 -20.11 8.92
N ASP A 125 -1.63 -20.96 8.12
CA ASP A 125 -1.25 -21.14 6.73
C ASP A 125 -1.56 -19.87 5.91
N VAL A 126 -0.53 -19.27 5.30
CA VAL A 126 -0.65 -18.05 4.48
C VAL A 126 -1.54 -18.28 3.26
N ILE A 127 -1.56 -19.49 2.69
CA ILE A 127 -2.45 -19.81 1.56
C ILE A 127 -3.91 -19.72 2.00
N SER A 128 -4.24 -20.24 3.19
CA SER A 128 -5.59 -20.08 3.75
C SER A 128 -5.97 -18.63 4.00
N GLN A 129 -5.01 -17.77 4.34
CA GLN A 129 -5.24 -16.32 4.44
C GLN A 129 -5.54 -15.69 3.07
N CYS A 130 -4.81 -16.10 2.03
CA CYS A 130 -5.06 -15.66 0.66
C CYS A 130 -6.46 -16.09 0.18
N GLU A 131 -6.80 -17.36 0.37
CA GLU A 131 -8.12 -17.90 0.00
C GLU A 131 -9.26 -17.19 0.73
N TYR A 132 -9.05 -16.86 2.01
CA TYR A 132 -10.02 -16.10 2.78
C TYR A 132 -10.26 -14.71 2.17
N MET A 133 -9.20 -13.95 1.86
CA MET A 133 -9.33 -12.64 1.22
C MET A 133 -9.97 -12.72 -0.16
N GLU A 134 -9.65 -13.72 -0.97
CA GLU A 134 -10.25 -13.91 -2.30
C GLU A 134 -11.76 -14.17 -2.25
N GLY A 135 -12.27 -14.67 -1.13
CA GLY A 135 -13.69 -14.91 -0.88
C GLY A 135 -14.48 -13.66 -0.47
N LEU A 136 -13.83 -12.56 -0.13
CA LEU A 136 -14.48 -11.35 0.35
C LEU A 136 -15.01 -10.47 -0.79
N LYS A 137 -16.06 -9.70 -0.50
CA LYS A 137 -16.79 -8.94 -1.53
C LYS A 137 -16.07 -7.65 -1.95
N ASN A 138 -15.54 -6.92 -0.99
CA ASN A 138 -14.90 -5.62 -1.21
C ASN A 138 -13.38 -5.72 -1.23
N CYS A 139 -12.81 -6.87 -0.90
CA CYS A 139 -11.38 -7.15 -0.98
C CYS A 139 -10.96 -7.38 -2.43
N LEU A 140 -10.08 -6.53 -2.93
CA LEU A 140 -9.48 -6.66 -4.26
C LEU A 140 -8.14 -7.38 -4.10
N PHE A 141 -8.20 -8.69 -3.87
CA PHE A 141 -7.01 -9.52 -3.67
C PHE A 141 -7.03 -10.74 -4.60
N MET A 142 -5.86 -11.06 -5.14
CA MET A 142 -5.60 -12.32 -5.85
C MET A 142 -4.22 -12.83 -5.44
N HIS A 143 -4.13 -14.12 -5.12
CA HIS A 143 -2.86 -14.76 -4.80
C HIS A 143 -1.84 -14.60 -5.94
N GLY A 144 -2.29 -14.81 -7.18
CA GLY A 144 -1.43 -14.89 -8.36
C GLY A 144 -0.69 -16.25 -8.42
N ASN A 145 -0.36 -16.71 -9.61
CA ASN A 145 0.38 -17.97 -9.80
C ASN A 145 1.87 -17.68 -10.09
N VAL A 146 2.49 -16.84 -9.28
CA VAL A 146 3.89 -16.43 -9.37
C VAL A 146 4.51 -16.42 -7.98
N THR A 147 5.81 -16.19 -7.89
CA THR A 147 6.52 -16.11 -6.61
C THR A 147 5.87 -15.06 -5.68
N GLY A 148 5.68 -15.42 -4.41
CA GLY A 148 5.07 -14.57 -3.39
C GLY A 148 3.57 -14.79 -3.20
N ASN A 149 2.99 -14.05 -2.26
CA ASN A 149 1.61 -14.16 -1.82
C ASN A 149 0.85 -12.86 -2.11
N GLY A 150 0.12 -12.82 -3.20
CA GLY A 150 -0.66 -11.63 -3.58
C GLY A 150 0.05 -10.75 -4.60
N ASN A 151 -0.16 -11.09 -5.89
CA ASN A 151 0.36 -10.34 -7.01
C ASN A 151 -0.78 -10.14 -8.02
N TYR A 152 -1.22 -8.90 -8.21
CA TYR A 152 -2.38 -8.59 -9.03
C TYR A 152 -2.41 -7.11 -9.43
N ALA A 153 -3.33 -6.75 -10.31
CA ALA A 153 -3.57 -5.36 -10.70
C ALA A 153 -4.93 -4.85 -10.23
N VAL A 154 -5.02 -3.57 -9.93
CA VAL A 154 -6.29 -2.86 -9.73
C VAL A 154 -6.34 -1.70 -10.70
N THR A 155 -7.21 -1.78 -11.69
CA THR A 155 -7.38 -0.72 -12.69
C THR A 155 -8.60 0.13 -12.34
N LEU A 156 -8.37 1.40 -12.06
CA LEU A 156 -9.43 2.39 -11.86
C LEU A 156 -9.98 2.78 -13.23
N VAL A 157 -11.29 2.63 -13.40
CA VAL A 157 -11.94 2.90 -14.68
C VAL A 157 -13.16 3.78 -14.49
N ARG A 158 -13.53 4.52 -15.54
CA ARG A 158 -14.76 5.28 -15.62
C ARG A 158 -15.65 4.71 -16.70
N PRO A 159 -16.98 4.72 -16.53
CA PRO A 159 -17.89 4.39 -17.62
C PRO A 159 -17.75 5.44 -18.71
N SER A 160 -17.69 5.02 -19.97
CA SER A 160 -17.52 5.90 -21.14
C SER A 160 -18.75 6.73 -21.46
N SER A 161 -19.94 6.30 -21.04
CA SER A 161 -21.23 6.97 -21.27
C SER A 161 -21.81 7.54 -19.98
N GLU A 162 -22.53 8.66 -20.09
CA GLU A 162 -23.37 9.17 -19.01
C GLU A 162 -24.47 8.15 -18.66
N PRO A 163 -24.94 8.09 -17.38
CA PRO A 163 -26.04 7.22 -16.99
C PRO A 163 -27.29 7.54 -17.80
N GLY A 164 -27.67 6.66 -18.72
CA GLY A 164 -28.88 6.85 -19.58
C GLY A 164 -28.63 6.63 -21.07
N GLU A 165 -27.43 6.67 -21.55
CA GLU A 165 -27.07 6.33 -22.94
C GLU A 165 -26.74 4.84 -23.08
N ASN A 166 -27.76 4.00 -23.07
CA ASN A 166 -27.60 2.56 -23.40
C ASN A 166 -27.57 2.43 -24.94
N ASN A 167 -26.42 2.59 -25.54
CA ASN A 167 -26.16 2.19 -26.91
C ASN A 167 -25.62 0.76 -26.93
N GLY A 168 -26.40 -0.23 -26.70
CA GLY A 168 -26.37 -1.67 -27.05
C GLY A 168 -25.06 -2.42 -27.25
N GLU A 169 -23.91 -1.78 -27.27
CA GLU A 169 -22.56 -2.33 -27.39
C GLU A 169 -21.81 -2.15 -26.07
N GLY A 170 -21.13 -3.20 -25.65
CA GLY A 170 -20.54 -3.40 -24.33
C GLY A 170 -19.94 -2.16 -23.65
N THR A 171 -20.01 -2.11 -22.34
CA THR A 171 -19.54 -0.99 -21.51
C THR A 171 -18.06 -0.70 -21.83
N HIS A 172 -17.80 0.32 -22.62
CA HIS A 172 -16.44 0.81 -22.84
C HIS A 172 -15.95 1.49 -21.55
N PHE A 173 -14.86 1.01 -20.98
CA PHE A 173 -14.21 1.61 -19.83
C PHE A 173 -13.14 2.60 -20.28
N SER A 174 -13.11 3.79 -19.70
CA SER A 174 -11.99 4.71 -19.83
C SER A 174 -11.05 4.47 -18.64
N PRO A 175 -9.84 3.94 -18.83
CA PRO A 175 -8.93 3.66 -17.74
C PRO A 175 -8.30 4.96 -17.23
N LEU A 176 -8.19 5.08 -15.91
CA LEU A 176 -7.63 6.25 -15.24
C LEU A 176 -6.23 5.97 -14.72
N ARG A 177 -6.05 4.83 -14.07
CA ARG A 177 -4.80 4.43 -13.41
C ARG A 177 -4.82 2.92 -13.18
N THR A 178 -3.67 2.26 -13.34
CA THR A 178 -3.50 0.87 -12.90
C THR A 178 -2.53 0.82 -11.73
N LEU A 179 -2.92 0.18 -10.63
CA LEU A 179 -2.09 -0.12 -9.48
C LEU A 179 -1.59 -1.56 -9.61
N LEU A 180 -0.27 -1.74 -9.62
CA LEU A 180 0.38 -3.04 -9.52
C LEU A 180 0.58 -3.34 -8.03
N MET A 181 -0.16 -4.32 -7.51
CA MET A 181 -0.10 -4.77 -6.14
C MET A 181 0.83 -5.98 -6.09
N LEU A 182 1.96 -5.87 -5.39
CA LEU A 182 3.05 -6.84 -5.50
C LEU A 182 3.56 -7.26 -4.11
N ASP A 183 3.80 -8.55 -3.94
CA ASP A 183 4.56 -9.05 -2.80
C ASP A 183 6.05 -8.77 -3.01
N SER A 184 6.63 -7.97 -2.13
CA SER A 184 8.07 -7.64 -2.15
C SER A 184 8.93 -8.62 -1.38
N HIS A 185 8.33 -9.68 -0.87
CA HIS A 185 8.97 -10.69 -0.03
C HIS A 185 9.54 -10.13 1.28
N GLY A 186 10.34 -10.91 1.99
CA GLY A 186 11.00 -10.51 3.23
C GLY A 186 11.11 -11.67 4.20
N CYS A 187 11.78 -11.47 5.33
CA CYS A 187 12.10 -12.40 6.40
C CYS A 187 12.85 -13.67 5.97
N LEU A 188 12.33 -14.46 5.04
CA LEU A 188 12.90 -15.72 4.59
C LEU A 188 13.61 -15.66 3.23
N HIS A 189 13.38 -14.57 2.49
CA HIS A 189 13.92 -14.37 1.14
C HIS A 189 14.42 -12.94 0.99
N HIS A 190 15.43 -12.74 0.14
CA HIS A 190 15.88 -11.39 -0.19
C HIS A 190 14.70 -10.57 -0.75
N PRO A 191 14.46 -9.35 -0.24
CA PRO A 191 13.42 -8.48 -0.77
C PRO A 191 13.61 -8.18 -2.25
N GLY A 192 12.52 -7.93 -2.97
CA GLY A 192 12.57 -7.50 -4.38
C GLY A 192 11.52 -8.19 -5.24
N ILE A 193 11.20 -7.57 -6.37
CA ILE A 193 10.21 -8.08 -7.33
C ILE A 193 10.88 -9.05 -8.29
N ARG A 194 10.31 -10.24 -8.44
CA ARG A 194 10.87 -11.34 -9.23
C ARG A 194 10.46 -11.26 -10.71
N THR A 195 11.21 -11.94 -11.56
CA THR A 195 10.99 -11.95 -13.02
C THR A 195 9.61 -12.48 -13.40
N ASP A 196 9.11 -13.49 -12.70
CA ASP A 196 7.77 -14.05 -12.93
C ASP A 196 6.65 -13.10 -12.51
N GLN A 197 6.86 -12.31 -11.43
CA GLN A 197 5.95 -11.23 -11.05
C GLN A 197 5.92 -10.12 -12.14
N ILE A 198 7.06 -9.77 -12.72
CA ILE A 198 7.12 -8.85 -13.87
C ILE A 198 6.37 -9.45 -15.09
N GLY A 199 6.48 -10.77 -15.28
CA GLY A 199 5.70 -11.50 -16.28
C GLY A 199 4.19 -11.36 -16.05
N LEU A 200 3.73 -11.55 -14.82
CA LEU A 200 2.33 -11.33 -14.44
C LEU A 200 1.89 -9.89 -14.70
N CYS A 201 2.73 -8.90 -14.36
CA CYS A 201 2.42 -7.50 -14.65
C CYS A 201 2.21 -7.25 -16.15
N ARG A 202 3.05 -7.82 -17.03
CA ARG A 202 2.86 -7.71 -18.49
C ARG A 202 1.53 -8.27 -18.95
N GLU A 203 1.16 -9.45 -18.45
CA GLU A 203 -0.14 -10.07 -18.79
C GLU A 203 -1.31 -9.24 -18.25
N ALA A 204 -1.19 -8.68 -17.04
CA ALA A 204 -2.20 -7.79 -16.48
C ALA A 204 -2.37 -6.50 -17.33
N LEU A 205 -1.29 -5.88 -17.77
CA LEU A 205 -1.38 -4.68 -18.63
C LEU A 205 -1.96 -5.02 -20.00
N LYS A 206 -1.66 -6.18 -20.54
CA LYS A 206 -2.28 -6.66 -21.79
C LYS A 206 -3.79 -6.85 -21.61
N GLU A 207 -4.24 -7.46 -20.49
CA GLU A 207 -5.67 -7.56 -20.19
C GLU A 207 -6.33 -6.18 -20.07
N VAL A 208 -5.65 -5.22 -19.45
CA VAL A 208 -6.13 -3.84 -19.35
C VAL A 208 -6.31 -3.23 -20.74
N GLU A 209 -5.32 -3.35 -21.61
CA GLU A 209 -5.37 -2.84 -22.98
C GLU A 209 -6.51 -3.50 -23.79
N GLU A 210 -6.66 -4.82 -23.70
CA GLU A 210 -7.74 -5.57 -24.36
C GLU A 210 -9.15 -5.09 -23.92
N LYS A 211 -9.31 -4.73 -22.64
CA LYS A 211 -10.62 -4.33 -22.08
C LYS A 211 -10.93 -2.84 -22.22
N THR A 212 -9.91 -2.00 -22.34
CA THR A 212 -10.07 -0.53 -22.28
C THR A 212 -9.52 0.19 -23.50
N GLY A 213 -8.78 -0.51 -24.38
CA GLY A 213 -8.17 0.05 -25.57
C GLY A 213 -6.83 0.75 -25.35
N THR A 214 -6.41 0.94 -24.09
CA THR A 214 -5.14 1.59 -23.75
C THR A 214 -4.68 1.22 -22.35
N VAL A 215 -3.37 1.31 -22.10
CA VAL A 215 -2.79 1.17 -20.75
C VAL A 215 -2.65 2.56 -20.13
N PRO A 216 -3.30 2.84 -18.98
CA PRO A 216 -3.13 4.10 -18.27
C PRO A 216 -1.79 4.15 -17.53
N PRO A 217 -1.35 5.31 -17.02
CA PRO A 217 -0.18 5.40 -16.15
C PRO A 217 -0.30 4.47 -14.93
N LEU A 218 0.86 4.02 -14.42
CA LEU A 218 0.93 2.98 -13.40
C LEU A 218 1.33 3.54 -12.03
N PHE A 219 0.74 2.96 -10.99
CA PHE A 219 1.31 2.94 -9.64
C PHE A 219 1.82 1.55 -9.33
N ALA A 220 2.82 1.45 -8.44
CA ALA A 220 3.23 0.21 -7.81
C ALA A 220 3.07 0.33 -6.29
N CYS A 221 2.50 -0.71 -5.67
CA CYS A 221 2.25 -0.78 -4.24
C CYS A 221 2.85 -2.08 -3.73
N TYR A 222 3.82 -2.00 -2.85
CA TYR A 222 4.46 -3.13 -2.21
C TYR A 222 5.00 -2.73 -0.83
N HIS A 223 5.47 -3.68 -0.03
CA HIS A 223 5.81 -3.40 1.36
C HIS A 223 7.25 -2.89 1.53
N ILE A 224 8.24 -3.73 1.21
CA ILE A 224 9.65 -3.41 1.46
C ILE A 224 10.19 -2.54 0.33
N PRO A 225 10.68 -1.32 0.62
CA PRO A 225 11.20 -0.42 -0.39
C PRO A 225 12.42 -0.98 -1.11
N SER A 226 12.51 -0.68 -2.39
CA SER A 226 13.67 -1.03 -3.21
C SER A 226 14.81 -0.01 -3.04
N TYR A 227 15.99 -0.36 -3.59
CA TYR A 227 17.16 0.51 -3.52
C TYR A 227 16.96 1.88 -4.19
N GLU A 228 16.03 1.97 -5.13
CA GLU A 228 15.69 3.21 -5.82
C GLU A 228 15.17 4.30 -4.87
N PHE A 229 14.59 3.94 -3.72
CA PHE A 229 14.26 4.91 -2.68
C PHE A 229 15.50 5.58 -2.08
N CYS A 230 16.61 4.85 -1.96
CA CYS A 230 17.90 5.43 -1.56
C CYS A 230 18.44 6.38 -2.63
N LEU A 231 18.40 5.96 -3.91
CA LEU A 231 18.84 6.80 -5.01
C LEU A 231 18.00 8.08 -5.13
N ALA A 232 16.69 7.98 -4.93
CA ALA A 232 15.80 9.14 -4.90
C ALA A 232 16.15 10.10 -3.75
N ALA A 233 16.48 9.57 -2.57
CA ALA A 233 16.92 10.38 -1.44
C ALA A 233 18.25 11.08 -1.74
N GLU A 234 19.23 10.41 -2.34
CA GLU A 234 20.49 11.00 -2.79
C GLU A 234 20.24 12.13 -3.81
N ASP A 235 19.36 11.91 -4.76
CA ASP A 235 18.98 12.91 -5.78
C ASP A 235 18.29 14.15 -5.18
N ALA A 236 17.55 13.95 -4.09
CA ALA A 236 16.94 15.02 -3.31
C ALA A 236 17.95 15.80 -2.43
N GLY A 237 19.20 15.36 -2.36
CA GLY A 237 20.28 16.02 -1.63
C GLY A 237 20.59 15.43 -0.26
N TYR A 238 20.06 14.27 0.09
CA TYR A 238 20.51 13.53 1.26
C TYR A 238 21.90 12.95 1.02
N GLN A 239 22.79 13.08 2.01
CA GLN A 239 24.14 12.56 1.88
C GLN A 239 24.16 11.03 1.93
N LYS A 240 24.95 10.44 1.05
CA LYS A 240 25.22 9.00 1.08
C LYS A 240 26.11 8.71 2.29
N ALA A 241 25.67 7.76 3.08
CA ALA A 241 26.50 7.30 4.17
C ALA A 241 27.36 6.10 3.74
N ASP A 242 28.58 6.06 4.22
CA ASP A 242 29.59 5.05 3.85
C ASP A 242 29.35 3.67 4.49
N ASP A 243 28.36 3.53 5.38
CA ASP A 243 28.07 2.31 6.14
C ASP A 243 26.67 1.76 5.79
N PHE A 244 26.54 0.42 5.77
CA PHE A 244 25.28 -0.30 5.54
C PHE A 244 24.14 0.12 6.50
N TRP A 245 24.50 0.53 7.73
CA TRP A 245 23.59 1.07 8.74
C TRP A 245 23.60 2.58 8.80
N ALA A 246 24.29 3.18 7.89
CA ALA A 246 24.49 4.60 7.95
C ALA A 246 23.24 5.34 7.54
N LYS A 247 22.93 6.19 8.39
CA LYS A 247 21.84 7.10 8.51
C LYS A 247 22.06 8.23 7.53
N TYR A 248 21.29 8.27 6.47
CA TYR A 248 21.07 9.55 5.84
C TYR A 248 20.46 10.48 6.89
N ASP A 249 21.03 11.63 7.08
CA ASP A 249 20.59 12.67 8.02
C ASP A 249 19.25 12.42 8.74
N ILE A 250 19.29 11.56 9.78
CA ILE A 250 18.11 11.22 10.58
C ILE A 250 17.52 12.53 11.11
N GLY A 251 16.21 12.69 10.93
CA GLY A 251 15.50 13.87 11.37
C GLY A 251 15.51 15.02 10.37
N VAL A 252 16.15 14.88 9.21
CA VAL A 252 16.10 15.93 8.18
C VAL A 252 14.80 15.87 7.41
N THR A 253 14.12 16.99 7.33
CA THR A 253 12.98 17.19 6.44
C THR A 253 13.49 17.35 5.02
N VAL A 254 12.84 16.65 4.07
CA VAL A 254 13.16 16.82 2.65
C VAL A 254 12.97 18.28 2.25
N PRO A 255 13.95 18.91 1.59
CA PRO A 255 13.75 20.23 1.02
C PRO A 255 12.53 20.25 0.09
N ALA A 256 11.69 21.26 0.19
CA ALA A 256 10.50 21.43 -0.64
C ALA A 256 10.88 21.74 -2.11
N LYS A 257 11.51 20.76 -2.77
CA LYS A 257 11.88 20.76 -4.18
C LYS A 257 10.93 19.83 -4.91
N ASN A 258 10.36 20.24 -6.03
CA ASN A 258 9.44 19.43 -6.84
C ASN A 258 8.20 18.91 -6.07
N GLY A 259 7.73 19.62 -5.05
CA GLY A 259 6.67 19.15 -4.18
C GLY A 259 7.07 17.98 -3.29
N ASP A 260 8.37 17.81 -3.05
CA ASP A 260 8.91 16.81 -2.13
C ASP A 260 8.64 17.22 -0.68
N PHE A 261 8.39 16.23 0.17
CA PHE A 261 8.11 16.46 1.59
C PHE A 261 8.41 15.22 2.41
N GLY A 262 8.32 15.37 3.73
CA GLY A 262 8.48 14.31 4.70
C GLY A 262 9.81 14.31 5.41
N LYS A 263 10.00 13.33 6.28
CA LYS A 263 11.14 13.22 7.18
C LYS A 263 11.70 11.80 7.11
N ARG A 264 12.96 11.66 7.37
CA ARG A 264 13.66 10.38 7.39
C ARG A 264 14.36 10.18 8.73
N ASP A 265 13.80 9.31 9.55
CA ASP A 265 14.29 8.96 10.88
C ASP A 265 14.68 7.48 10.99
N ASP A 266 14.61 6.72 9.90
CA ASP A 266 14.91 5.31 9.88
C ASP A 266 15.94 5.01 8.78
N PRO A 267 17.07 4.35 9.10
CA PRO A 267 18.08 4.03 8.11
C PRO A 267 17.54 2.97 7.15
N GLN A 268 17.49 3.29 5.88
CA GLN A 268 17.19 2.30 4.84
C GLN A 268 18.48 1.67 4.35
N GLY A 269 18.61 0.37 4.54
CA GLY A 269 19.70 -0.40 3.98
C GLY A 269 19.60 -0.55 2.46
N LYS A 270 20.66 -1.09 1.86
CA LYS A 270 20.71 -1.49 0.46
C LYS A 270 19.92 -2.79 0.31
N VAL A 271 18.61 -2.69 0.13
CA VAL A 271 17.70 -3.83 0.01
C VAL A 271 17.25 -4.00 -1.43
N GLY A 272 17.33 -5.24 -1.90
CA GLY A 272 16.69 -5.72 -3.13
C GLY A 272 17.17 -5.05 -4.42
N ASP A 273 17.54 -5.84 -5.40
CA ASP A 273 17.71 -5.37 -6.77
C ASP A 273 16.37 -5.43 -7.49
N ASN A 274 15.76 -4.28 -7.73
CA ASN A 274 14.53 -4.13 -8.50
C ASN A 274 14.77 -3.47 -9.87
N SER A 275 16.02 -3.44 -10.36
CA SER A 275 16.38 -2.76 -11.61
C SER A 275 15.52 -3.22 -12.78
N ALA A 276 15.32 -4.52 -12.97
CA ALA A 276 14.49 -5.08 -14.03
C ALA A 276 13.01 -4.68 -13.89
N PHE A 277 12.48 -4.63 -12.66
CA PHE A 277 11.14 -4.14 -12.41
C PHE A 277 11.02 -2.64 -12.70
N MET A 278 11.99 -1.84 -12.28
CA MET A 278 12.00 -0.40 -12.51
C MET A 278 12.11 -0.05 -13.99
N GLU A 279 12.90 -0.80 -14.76
CA GLU A 279 12.95 -0.66 -16.22
C GLU A 279 11.58 -0.94 -16.84
N PHE A 280 10.97 -2.06 -16.49
CA PHE A 280 9.60 -2.41 -16.92
C PHE A 280 8.59 -1.34 -16.53
N PHE A 281 8.59 -0.91 -15.25
CA PHE A 281 7.65 0.04 -14.69
C PHE A 281 7.70 1.39 -15.42
N LYS A 282 8.89 1.97 -15.56
CA LYS A 282 9.09 3.23 -16.27
C LYS A 282 8.74 3.14 -17.76
N ALA A 283 9.11 2.05 -18.43
CA ALA A 283 8.81 1.83 -19.85
C ALA A 283 7.29 1.75 -20.13
N ASN A 284 6.48 1.41 -19.12
CA ASN A 284 5.02 1.33 -19.21
C ASN A 284 4.30 2.52 -18.54
N GLY A 285 4.97 3.66 -18.36
CA GLY A 285 4.35 4.87 -17.83
C GLY A 285 4.15 4.88 -16.30
N GLY A 286 4.95 4.12 -15.58
CA GLY A 286 4.95 4.13 -14.12
C GLY A 286 5.52 5.42 -13.54
N ASP A 287 4.76 6.10 -12.68
CA ASP A 287 5.09 7.42 -12.15
C ASP A 287 4.93 7.56 -10.62
N GLY A 288 4.45 6.53 -9.91
CA GLY A 288 4.32 6.56 -8.44
C GLY A 288 4.51 5.19 -7.80
N ILE A 289 5.31 5.14 -6.73
CA ILE A 289 5.56 3.94 -5.93
C ILE A 289 5.25 4.23 -4.47
N PHE A 290 4.49 3.34 -3.84
CA PHE A 290 3.98 3.47 -2.47
C PHE A 290 4.38 2.23 -1.67
N VAL A 291 5.08 2.46 -0.55
CA VAL A 291 5.66 1.41 0.30
C VAL A 291 5.39 1.64 1.79
N GLY A 292 5.72 0.66 2.63
CA GLY A 292 5.74 0.72 4.09
C GLY A 292 7.09 0.34 4.67
N HIS A 293 7.07 -0.53 5.69
CA HIS A 293 8.22 -1.22 6.29
C HIS A 293 9.12 -0.37 7.19
N TYR A 294 9.51 0.83 6.79
CA TYR A 294 10.35 1.73 7.60
C TYR A 294 9.47 2.72 8.35
N HIS A 295 9.16 2.39 9.61
CA HIS A 295 8.11 3.03 10.41
C HIS A 295 8.38 4.50 10.75
N LYS A 296 9.64 4.94 10.64
CA LYS A 296 10.06 6.32 10.91
C LYS A 296 10.46 7.09 9.67
N ASN A 297 9.98 6.68 8.49
CA ASN A 297 10.15 7.39 7.23
C ASN A 297 8.80 7.87 6.71
N SER A 298 8.75 9.13 6.30
CA SER A 298 7.56 9.75 5.73
C SER A 298 7.89 10.52 4.44
N THR A 299 9.02 10.22 3.80
CA THR A 299 9.43 10.96 2.62
C THR A 299 8.58 10.61 1.40
N SER A 300 8.23 11.64 0.62
CA SER A 300 7.69 11.53 -0.72
C SER A 300 8.54 12.37 -1.65
N ILE A 301 9.30 11.73 -2.53
CA ILE A 301 10.36 12.36 -3.35
C ILE A 301 10.09 12.04 -4.82
N LEU A 302 10.13 13.07 -5.67
CA LEU A 302 10.07 12.94 -7.12
C LEU A 302 11.49 12.88 -7.69
N SER A 303 11.87 11.73 -8.25
CA SER A 303 13.16 11.51 -8.89
C SER A 303 13.00 10.70 -10.17
N GLY A 304 13.66 11.13 -11.23
CA GLY A 304 13.64 10.43 -12.53
C GLY A 304 12.23 10.19 -13.10
N GLY A 305 11.27 11.08 -12.84
CA GLY A 305 9.89 10.98 -13.29
C GLY A 305 9.00 10.06 -12.44
N VAL A 306 9.52 9.46 -11.37
CA VAL A 306 8.77 8.61 -10.44
C VAL A 306 8.73 9.25 -9.06
N ARG A 307 7.55 9.27 -8.43
CA ARG A 307 7.37 9.68 -7.03
C ARG A 307 7.49 8.47 -6.12
N TYR A 308 8.50 8.47 -5.27
CA TYR A 308 8.81 7.45 -4.28
C TYR A 308 8.23 7.87 -2.93
N THR A 309 7.26 7.15 -2.40
CA THR A 309 6.53 7.54 -1.19
C THR A 309 6.55 6.44 -0.14
N PHE A 310 7.06 6.76 1.05
CA PHE A 310 6.78 5.99 2.26
C PHE A 310 5.41 6.38 2.79
N GLY A 311 4.53 5.40 2.99
CA GLY A 311 3.30 5.59 3.75
C GLY A 311 3.60 5.85 5.22
N LEU A 312 2.79 6.66 5.88
CA LEU A 312 2.86 6.76 7.34
C LEU A 312 2.42 5.45 7.97
N LYS A 313 3.17 4.98 8.97
CA LYS A 313 2.74 3.88 9.82
C LYS A 313 1.37 4.17 10.41
N THR A 314 0.45 3.21 10.31
CA THR A 314 -0.91 3.40 10.79
C THR A 314 -1.11 2.87 12.21
N GLY A 315 -0.50 1.72 12.55
CA GLY A 315 -0.61 1.12 13.87
C GLY A 315 0.47 1.59 14.85
N LEU A 316 0.26 1.34 16.14
CA LEU A 316 1.19 1.74 17.22
C LEU A 316 2.15 0.63 17.65
N TYR A 317 1.95 -0.60 17.17
CA TYR A 317 2.87 -1.67 17.53
C TYR A 317 4.21 -1.54 16.82
N ASP A 318 5.21 -2.14 17.46
CA ASP A 318 6.59 -2.04 17.05
C ASP A 318 7.15 -0.60 17.16
N TYR A 319 8.38 -0.39 16.73
CA TYR A 319 9.02 0.92 16.79
C TYR A 319 8.29 1.93 15.88
N HIS A 320 8.15 3.14 16.34
CA HIS A 320 7.55 4.24 15.59
C HIS A 320 8.06 5.59 16.07
N ASN A 321 7.65 6.63 15.39
CA ASN A 321 7.78 8.01 15.83
C ASN A 321 6.37 8.59 15.94
N ASP A 322 6.01 9.10 17.12
CA ASP A 322 4.68 9.62 17.42
C ASP A 322 4.23 10.71 16.43
N ASP A 323 5.19 11.50 15.94
CA ASP A 323 4.94 12.54 14.93
C ASP A 323 4.70 11.97 13.51
N MET A 324 4.85 10.66 13.31
CA MET A 324 4.76 10.01 11.99
C MET A 324 3.67 8.92 11.91
N ILE A 325 2.76 8.87 12.86
CA ILE A 325 1.60 7.98 12.79
C ILE A 325 0.49 8.61 11.95
N GLY A 326 -0.14 7.80 11.10
CA GLY A 326 -1.25 8.28 10.28
C GLY A 326 -1.51 7.45 9.05
N SER A 327 -1.77 8.13 7.95
CA SER A 327 -2.07 7.53 6.65
C SER A 327 -1.62 8.45 5.52
N THR A 328 -1.66 7.94 4.28
CA THR A 328 -1.28 8.72 3.10
C THR A 328 -2.45 8.81 2.13
N LEU A 329 -2.85 10.02 1.79
CA LEU A 329 -3.89 10.28 0.81
C LEU A 329 -3.25 10.56 -0.56
N ILE A 330 -3.65 9.76 -1.54
CA ILE A 330 -3.30 9.93 -2.94
C ILE A 330 -4.56 10.41 -3.66
N THR A 331 -4.46 11.56 -4.30
CA THR A 331 -5.60 12.15 -5.02
C THR A 331 -5.29 12.22 -6.50
N LEU A 332 -6.09 11.50 -7.31
CA LEU A 332 -6.05 11.60 -8.76
C LEU A 332 -7.06 12.65 -9.23
N LYS A 333 -6.64 13.47 -10.16
CA LYS A 333 -7.53 14.43 -10.86
C LYS A 333 -7.66 14.05 -12.31
N ASP A 334 -8.79 14.35 -12.89
CA ASP A 334 -8.93 14.26 -14.34
C ASP A 334 -7.86 15.11 -15.02
N PRO A 335 -7.32 14.64 -16.15
CA PRO A 335 -6.44 15.47 -16.94
C PRO A 335 -7.12 16.77 -17.32
N ALA A 336 -6.36 17.85 -17.38
CA ALA A 336 -6.87 19.18 -17.73
C ALA A 336 -7.42 19.24 -19.17
N ASP A 337 -6.96 18.34 -20.02
CA ASP A 337 -7.46 18.14 -21.38
C ASP A 337 -7.61 16.64 -21.69
N ALA A 338 -8.31 16.30 -22.76
CA ALA A 338 -8.63 14.92 -23.13
C ALA A 338 -7.40 14.08 -23.53
N THR A 339 -6.23 14.68 -23.70
CA THR A 339 -4.98 14.04 -24.13
C THR A 339 -3.95 13.91 -23.03
N GLY A 340 -4.15 14.60 -21.90
CA GLY A 340 -3.24 14.60 -20.77
C GLY A 340 -3.34 13.34 -19.94
N ALA A 341 -2.24 12.98 -19.25
CA ALA A 341 -2.26 11.95 -18.20
C ALA A 341 -2.95 12.52 -16.93
N PRO A 342 -3.66 11.68 -16.15
CA PRO A 342 -4.21 12.10 -14.86
C PRO A 342 -3.11 12.56 -13.92
N GLU A 343 -3.21 13.78 -13.43
CA GLU A 343 -2.30 14.28 -12.40
C GLU A 343 -2.65 13.65 -11.05
N PHE A 344 -1.64 13.46 -10.20
CA PHE A 344 -1.88 13.04 -8.84
C PHE A 344 -1.10 13.87 -7.83
N THR A 345 -1.65 13.95 -6.63
CA THR A 345 -1.01 14.57 -5.47
C THR A 345 -0.95 13.57 -4.33
N VAL A 346 0.08 13.72 -3.49
CA VAL A 346 0.28 12.90 -2.30
C VAL A 346 0.29 13.82 -1.08
N LYS A 347 -0.41 13.41 -0.02
CA LYS A 347 -0.47 14.15 1.24
C LYS A 347 -0.53 13.17 2.41
N HIS A 348 0.26 13.40 3.45
CA HIS A 348 0.12 12.69 4.72
C HIS A 348 -1.01 13.27 5.56
N LEU A 349 -1.76 12.37 6.17
CA LEU A 349 -2.83 12.67 7.14
C LEU A 349 -2.38 12.14 8.50
N TYR A 350 -1.78 13.02 9.29
CA TYR A 350 -1.28 12.67 10.60
C TYR A 350 -2.43 12.43 11.58
N THR A 351 -2.28 11.43 12.44
CA THR A 351 -3.19 11.13 13.53
C THR A 351 -2.73 11.84 14.78
N ALA A 352 -3.64 12.52 15.46
CA ALA A 352 -3.36 13.09 16.76
C ALA A 352 -3.46 11.99 17.84
N PHE A 353 -2.40 11.83 18.64
CA PHE A 353 -2.45 10.95 19.79
C PHE A 353 -3.45 11.43 20.81
N SER A 354 -4.21 10.51 21.40
CA SER A 354 -4.94 10.74 22.62
C SER A 354 -4.00 10.59 23.82
N PRO A 355 -4.15 11.40 24.90
CA PRO A 355 -3.43 11.18 26.14
C PRO A 355 -3.64 9.78 26.75
N ASP A 356 -4.73 9.11 26.37
CA ASP A 356 -5.07 7.75 26.80
C ASP A 356 -4.50 6.66 25.87
N ASP A 357 -3.78 7.03 24.81
CA ASP A 357 -3.11 6.06 23.94
C ASP A 357 -1.90 5.50 24.70
N PRO A 358 -1.74 4.18 24.75
CA PRO A 358 -0.56 3.59 25.36
C PRO A 358 0.69 4.03 24.58
N ALA A 359 1.66 4.55 25.30
CA ALA A 359 2.94 4.99 24.77
C ALA A 359 3.81 3.77 24.35
#